data_02928109f20ad356f7d69378226c1ec2
#
_entry.id   02928109f20ad356f7d69378226c1ec2
#
_cell.length_a   1.000
_cell.length_b   1.000
_cell.length_c   1.000
_cell.angle_alpha   90.00
_cell.angle_beta   90.00
_cell.angle_gamma   90.00
#
_symmetry.space_group_name_H-M   'P 1'
#
loop_
_entity.id
_entity.type
_entity.pdbx_description
1 polymer ?
#
loop_
_entity_poly.entity_id
_entity_poly.type
_entity_poly.pdbx_seq_one_letter_code
_entity_poly.pdbx_strand_id
1 'polypeptide(L)'
;MEEELSGGKRDPQGLLRINATLGFGRTTIAPLVSEFAERYPSVEVQFEVTDRPVDLVKGAFDMAIRFGELPDSRLSARRIMSNRRFLCASPKYLEKYGSPERVEDLAEHRCIIHRQNDDAYGVWRYVVNDHIEAIKVKGALSSNDGDIVLRWALEGHGILIRSEWDLAKYVQSGRLNLVLPNTVLPSADLYVYYPRQTNQTARARAFIDFLVNRFQAPFTPVDVGIEARGRKKRSSRS
;
A
#
# COMPACT_ATOMS: atom_id res chain seq x y z
N MET A 1 -22.13 49.14 2.76
CA MET A 1 -20.79 48.62 2.47
C MET A 1 -20.53 47.58 3.52
N GLU A 2 -21.10 46.43 3.27
CA GLU A 2 -20.89 45.22 4.05
C GLU A 2 -20.60 44.11 3.03
N GLU A 3 -19.33 44.02 2.65
CA GLU A 3 -18.80 42.88 1.91
C GLU A 3 -18.18 41.91 2.92
N GLU A 4 -18.83 40.76 3.01
CA GLU A 4 -18.22 39.45 2.92
C GLU A 4 -17.43 38.89 4.09
N LEU A 5 -18.09 38.03 4.74
CA LEU A 5 -17.46 36.86 5.33
C LEU A 5 -18.29 35.60 4.96
N SER A 6 -18.47 35.34 3.67
CA SER A 6 -18.86 34.03 3.17
C SER A 6 -17.60 33.26 2.79
N GLY A 7 -17.04 32.55 3.73
CA GLY A 7 -16.06 31.47 3.51
C GLY A 7 -16.68 30.35 2.69
N GLY A 8 -17.21 30.64 1.50
CA GLY A 8 -17.78 29.68 0.57
C GLY A 8 -16.70 28.70 0.15
N LYS A 9 -16.88 27.42 0.45
CA LYS A 9 -16.15 26.33 -0.19
C LYS A 9 -16.30 26.53 -1.70
N ARG A 10 -15.25 27.06 -2.34
CA ARG A 10 -15.23 27.14 -3.81
C ARG A 10 -15.39 25.72 -4.34
N ASP A 11 -16.31 25.53 -5.28
CA ASP A 11 -16.50 24.22 -5.92
C ASP A 11 -15.19 23.76 -6.57
N PRO A 12 -14.86 22.49 -6.44
CA PRO A 12 -13.67 21.94 -7.07
C PRO A 12 -13.72 22.10 -8.59
N GLN A 13 -12.67 22.71 -9.17
CA GLN A 13 -12.57 22.90 -10.62
C GLN A 13 -11.11 22.93 -11.09
N GLY A 14 -10.91 22.70 -12.39
CA GLY A 14 -9.61 22.73 -13.06
C GLY A 14 -8.84 21.42 -12.99
N LEU A 15 -7.59 21.43 -13.44
CA LEU A 15 -6.77 20.23 -13.64
C LEU A 15 -6.20 19.71 -12.32
N LEU A 16 -6.45 18.43 -12.03
CA LEU A 16 -5.90 17.66 -10.91
C LEU A 16 -4.98 16.55 -11.43
N ARG A 17 -3.69 16.63 -11.08
CA ARG A 17 -2.68 15.65 -11.51
C ARG A 17 -2.33 14.72 -10.38
N ILE A 18 -2.60 13.43 -10.58
CA ILE A 18 -2.46 12.39 -9.55
C ILE A 18 -1.47 11.33 -10.04
N ASN A 19 -0.52 10.96 -9.20
CA ASN A 19 0.33 9.80 -9.39
C ASN A 19 -0.03 8.68 -8.40
N ALA A 20 0.07 7.41 -8.81
CA ALA A 20 -0.12 6.27 -7.92
C ALA A 20 0.83 5.10 -8.27
N THR A 21 0.93 4.11 -7.36
CA THR A 21 1.67 2.87 -7.63
C THR A 21 0.97 2.03 -8.70
N LEU A 22 1.74 1.28 -9.51
CA LEU A 22 1.24 0.54 -10.66
C LEU A 22 -0.02 -0.31 -10.39
N GLY A 23 0.09 -1.38 -9.63
CA GLY A 23 -1.00 -2.34 -9.43
C GLY A 23 -2.19 -1.72 -8.70
N PHE A 24 -1.96 -1.12 -7.52
CA PHE A 24 -3.00 -0.48 -6.72
C PHE A 24 -3.63 0.71 -7.44
N GLY A 25 -2.83 1.47 -8.19
CA GLY A 25 -3.32 2.56 -9.03
C GLY A 25 -4.34 2.07 -10.05
N ARG A 26 -4.02 1.00 -10.79
CA ARG A 26 -4.92 0.43 -11.79
C ARG A 26 -6.19 -0.18 -11.20
N THR A 27 -6.03 -1.00 -10.15
CA THR A 27 -7.14 -1.83 -9.67
C THR A 27 -8.04 -1.12 -8.67
N THR A 28 -7.52 -0.16 -7.92
CA THR A 28 -8.24 0.49 -6.82
C THR A 28 -8.42 1.99 -7.03
N ILE A 29 -7.35 2.71 -7.39
CA ILE A 29 -7.47 4.18 -7.49
C ILE A 29 -8.15 4.62 -8.78
N ALA A 30 -7.90 3.98 -9.93
CA ALA A 30 -8.52 4.37 -11.20
C ALA A 30 -10.07 4.32 -11.16
N PRO A 31 -10.74 3.30 -10.58
CA PRO A 31 -12.18 3.33 -10.37
C PRO A 31 -12.64 4.50 -9.49
N LEU A 32 -11.89 4.83 -8.43
CA LEU A 32 -12.20 5.96 -7.55
C LEU A 32 -12.01 7.31 -8.23
N VAL A 33 -11.03 7.42 -9.13
CA VAL A 33 -10.84 8.61 -9.97
C VAL A 33 -12.06 8.81 -10.89
N SER A 34 -12.59 7.73 -11.48
CA SER A 34 -13.80 7.77 -12.30
C SER A 34 -15.01 8.26 -11.51
N GLU A 35 -15.25 7.69 -10.32
CA GLU A 35 -16.34 8.10 -9.41
C GLU A 35 -16.18 9.58 -8.98
N PHE A 36 -14.95 10.02 -8.72
CA PHE A 36 -14.67 11.40 -8.37
C PHE A 36 -14.96 12.37 -9.53
N ALA A 37 -14.56 12.03 -10.76
CA ALA A 37 -14.79 12.83 -11.94
C ALA A 37 -16.30 12.98 -12.25
N GLU A 38 -17.09 11.94 -12.05
CA GLU A 38 -18.54 12.00 -12.14
C GLU A 38 -19.16 12.95 -11.11
N ARG A 39 -18.64 12.93 -9.88
CA ARG A 39 -19.10 13.78 -8.78
C ARG A 39 -18.72 15.24 -8.93
N TYR A 40 -17.58 15.53 -9.57
CA TYR A 40 -17.04 16.87 -9.77
C TYR A 40 -16.69 17.14 -11.25
N PRO A 41 -17.70 17.30 -12.13
CA PRO A 41 -17.51 17.39 -13.58
C PRO A 41 -16.70 18.61 -14.05
N SER A 42 -16.48 19.60 -13.17
CA SER A 42 -15.60 20.75 -13.45
C SER A 42 -14.12 20.46 -13.16
N VAL A 43 -13.78 19.26 -12.67
CA VAL A 43 -12.40 18.83 -12.42
C VAL A 43 -11.95 17.93 -13.55
N GLU A 44 -10.91 18.36 -14.26
CA GLU A 44 -10.18 17.51 -15.20
C GLU A 44 -9.14 16.70 -14.42
N VAL A 45 -9.07 15.37 -14.59
CA VAL A 45 -8.11 14.53 -13.88
C VAL A 45 -7.10 13.92 -14.86
N GLN A 46 -5.81 14.16 -14.58
CA GLN A 46 -4.71 13.44 -15.20
C GLN A 46 -4.17 12.42 -14.20
N PHE A 47 -4.32 11.13 -14.50
CA PHE A 47 -3.92 10.03 -13.64
C PHE A 47 -2.78 9.24 -14.27
N GLU A 48 -1.66 9.14 -13.53
CA GLU A 48 -0.47 8.42 -13.96
C GLU A 48 -0.07 7.37 -12.92
N VAL A 49 0.33 6.19 -13.39
CA VAL A 49 0.81 5.11 -12.52
C VAL A 49 2.29 4.83 -12.79
N THR A 50 3.09 4.74 -11.72
CA THR A 50 4.53 4.48 -11.82
C THR A 50 4.99 3.51 -10.74
N ASP A 51 6.09 2.79 -10.99
CA ASP A 51 6.72 1.89 -10.03
C ASP A 51 7.62 2.62 -9.02
N ARG A 52 8.15 3.77 -9.41
CA ARG A 52 9.04 4.59 -8.59
C ARG A 52 8.36 5.85 -8.09
N PRO A 53 8.77 6.38 -6.93
CA PRO A 53 8.35 7.70 -6.49
C PRO A 53 8.70 8.75 -7.54
N VAL A 54 7.77 9.66 -7.79
CA VAL A 54 7.99 10.82 -8.67
C VAL A 54 8.33 12.05 -7.82
N ASP A 55 9.15 12.94 -8.35
CA ASP A 55 9.31 14.27 -7.76
C ASP A 55 8.04 15.08 -8.05
N LEU A 56 7.19 15.25 -7.06
CA LEU A 56 5.89 15.90 -7.21
C LEU A 56 6.00 17.35 -7.69
N VAL A 57 7.05 18.03 -7.26
CA VAL A 57 7.25 19.45 -7.60
C VAL A 57 7.71 19.59 -9.06
N LYS A 58 8.75 18.83 -9.45
CA LYS A 58 9.29 18.86 -10.82
C LYS A 58 8.31 18.27 -11.83
N GLY A 59 7.60 17.20 -11.45
CA GLY A 59 6.60 16.53 -12.29
C GLY A 59 5.27 17.28 -12.37
N ALA A 60 5.11 18.40 -11.65
CA ALA A 60 3.87 19.16 -11.55
C ALA A 60 2.66 18.30 -11.15
N PHE A 61 2.87 17.29 -10.28
CA PHE A 61 1.77 16.52 -9.69
C PHE A 61 1.21 17.25 -8.46
N ASP A 62 -0.11 17.26 -8.36
CA ASP A 62 -0.79 17.75 -7.16
C ASP A 62 -0.63 16.78 -6.00
N MET A 63 -0.59 15.47 -6.27
CA MET A 63 -0.40 14.45 -5.24
C MET A 63 0.11 13.12 -5.78
N ALA A 64 0.66 12.29 -4.85
CA ALA A 64 0.98 10.89 -5.09
C ALA A 64 0.34 9.99 -4.03
N ILE A 65 -0.17 8.82 -4.46
CA ILE A 65 -0.77 7.80 -3.60
C ILE A 65 0.20 6.63 -3.54
N ARG A 66 0.82 6.42 -2.38
CA ARG A 66 1.92 5.47 -2.21
C ARG A 66 1.82 4.68 -0.91
N PHE A 67 2.36 3.46 -0.94
CA PHE A 67 2.56 2.65 0.26
C PHE A 67 3.92 2.97 0.90
N GLY A 68 3.92 2.98 2.25
CA GLY A 68 5.11 3.27 3.05
C GLY A 68 5.41 4.77 3.14
N GLU A 69 6.40 5.09 3.95
CA GLU A 69 6.82 6.47 4.19
C GLU A 69 7.76 6.96 3.10
N LEU A 70 7.54 8.18 2.61
CA LEU A 70 8.49 8.88 1.74
C LEU A 70 9.30 9.88 2.57
N PRO A 71 10.63 9.82 2.52
CA PRO A 71 11.50 10.65 3.36
C PRO A 71 11.66 12.11 2.85
N ASP A 72 10.73 12.62 2.05
CA ASP A 72 10.81 14.00 1.52
C ASP A 72 10.12 15.00 2.44
N SER A 73 10.88 15.78 3.18
CA SER A 73 10.40 16.78 4.14
C SER A 73 9.63 17.96 3.51
N ARG A 74 9.70 18.13 2.18
CA ARG A 74 8.96 19.17 1.45
C ARG A 74 7.48 18.81 1.28
N LEU A 75 7.14 17.54 1.46
CA LEU A 75 5.80 17.02 1.27
C LEU A 75 5.03 16.96 2.59
N SER A 76 3.72 17.13 2.49
CA SER A 76 2.79 16.70 3.52
C SER A 76 2.31 15.30 3.21
N ALA A 77 2.04 14.53 4.26
CA ALA A 77 1.52 13.18 4.14
C ALA A 77 0.22 13.03 4.94
N ARG A 78 -0.78 12.40 4.34
CA ARG A 78 -2.00 12.00 5.04
C ARG A 78 -2.19 10.50 4.87
N ARG A 79 -2.16 9.77 5.97
CA ARG A 79 -2.47 8.33 5.97
C ARG A 79 -3.95 8.13 5.67
N ILE A 80 -4.26 7.28 4.71
CA ILE A 80 -5.64 6.98 4.28
C ILE A 80 -6.06 5.55 4.59
N MET A 81 -5.10 4.61 4.69
CA MET A 81 -5.41 3.22 5.02
C MET A 81 -4.23 2.57 5.76
N SER A 82 -4.51 1.80 6.80
CA SER A 82 -3.52 0.88 7.39
C SER A 82 -3.36 -0.34 6.49
N ASN A 83 -2.12 -0.81 6.30
CA ASN A 83 -1.85 -1.95 5.44
C ASN A 83 -0.83 -2.88 6.05
N ARG A 84 -1.26 -4.09 6.41
CA ARG A 84 -0.40 -5.20 6.81
C ARG A 84 0.16 -5.92 5.59
N ARG A 85 1.30 -6.55 5.76
CA ARG A 85 1.90 -7.43 4.75
C ARG A 85 2.10 -8.81 5.32
N PHE A 86 2.04 -9.83 4.47
CA PHE A 86 2.24 -11.21 4.84
C PHE A 86 3.12 -11.94 3.84
N LEU A 87 3.78 -12.97 4.32
CA LEU A 87 4.44 -13.98 3.50
C LEU A 87 3.39 -14.98 3.03
N CYS A 88 3.42 -15.34 1.77
CA CYS A 88 2.48 -16.31 1.19
C CYS A 88 3.10 -17.14 0.07
N ALA A 89 2.55 -18.31 -0.14
CA ALA A 89 2.87 -19.19 -1.26
C ALA A 89 1.63 -20.00 -1.67
N SER A 90 1.62 -20.54 -2.89
CA SER A 90 0.55 -21.46 -3.29
C SER A 90 0.72 -22.84 -2.67
N PRO A 91 -0.38 -23.60 -2.45
CA PRO A 91 -0.31 -25.00 -2.02
C PRO A 91 0.65 -25.83 -2.88
N LYS A 92 0.59 -25.67 -4.20
CA LYS A 92 1.49 -26.33 -5.15
C LYS A 92 2.98 -26.14 -4.85
N TYR A 93 3.35 -24.90 -4.42
CA TYR A 93 4.74 -24.64 -4.02
C TYR A 93 5.08 -25.36 -2.72
N LEU A 94 4.21 -25.26 -1.71
CA LEU A 94 4.43 -25.81 -0.39
C LEU A 94 4.45 -27.35 -0.39
N GLU A 95 3.62 -27.99 -1.19
CA GLU A 95 3.64 -29.45 -1.39
C GLU A 95 4.98 -29.95 -1.96
N LYS A 96 5.58 -29.15 -2.85
CA LYS A 96 6.82 -29.53 -3.53
C LYS A 96 8.08 -29.22 -2.74
N TYR A 97 8.10 -28.10 -2.02
CA TYR A 97 9.33 -27.57 -1.40
C TYR A 97 9.25 -27.48 0.12
N GLY A 98 8.12 -27.85 0.73
CA GLY A 98 7.87 -27.65 2.16
C GLY A 98 7.51 -26.23 2.51
N SER A 99 7.13 -26.03 3.78
CA SER A 99 6.87 -24.72 4.38
C SER A 99 8.03 -24.34 5.30
N PRO A 100 8.56 -23.12 5.24
CA PRO A 100 9.56 -22.69 6.22
C PRO A 100 8.93 -22.64 7.62
N GLU A 101 9.69 -23.06 8.63
CA GLU A 101 9.28 -23.04 10.05
C GLU A 101 9.78 -21.79 10.75
N ARG A 102 10.89 -21.20 10.27
CA ARG A 102 11.53 -19.99 10.79
C ARG A 102 11.88 -19.03 9.66
N VAL A 103 12.12 -17.76 10.01
CA VAL A 103 12.48 -16.74 9.02
C VAL A 103 13.78 -17.09 8.30
N GLU A 104 14.75 -17.68 9.00
CA GLU A 104 16.05 -18.07 8.44
C GLU A 104 15.92 -19.08 7.29
N ASP A 105 14.90 -19.93 7.34
CA ASP A 105 14.66 -20.96 6.30
C ASP A 105 14.34 -20.33 4.94
N LEU A 106 13.87 -19.07 4.93
CA LEU A 106 13.60 -18.33 3.68
C LEU A 106 14.85 -18.17 2.79
N ALA A 107 16.05 -18.25 3.37
CA ALA A 107 17.30 -18.18 2.62
C ALA A 107 17.49 -19.39 1.67
N GLU A 108 16.88 -20.53 2.01
CA GLU A 108 16.93 -21.77 1.21
C GLU A 108 15.70 -21.97 0.32
N HIS A 109 14.64 -21.17 0.55
CA HIS A 109 13.45 -21.20 -0.28
C HIS A 109 13.59 -20.33 -1.54
N ARG A 110 12.81 -20.69 -2.58
CA ARG A 110 12.65 -19.81 -3.75
C ARG A 110 11.73 -18.67 -3.39
N CYS A 111 12.24 -17.44 -3.48
CA CYS A 111 11.47 -16.24 -3.20
C CYS A 111 11.21 -15.44 -4.48
N ILE A 112 10.05 -14.79 -4.56
CA ILE A 112 9.68 -13.92 -5.67
C ILE A 112 9.89 -12.48 -5.20
N ILE A 113 10.74 -11.72 -5.90
CA ILE A 113 11.14 -10.38 -5.47
C ILE A 113 10.24 -9.33 -6.14
N HIS A 114 9.39 -8.70 -5.35
CA HIS A 114 8.70 -7.49 -5.78
C HIS A 114 9.63 -6.30 -5.57
N ARG A 115 10.13 -5.74 -6.67
CA ARG A 115 11.00 -4.57 -6.64
C ARG A 115 10.14 -3.32 -6.51
N GLN A 116 10.20 -2.67 -5.35
CA GLN A 116 9.53 -1.39 -5.09
C GLN A 116 10.57 -0.40 -4.61
N ASN A 117 10.49 0.84 -5.10
CA ASN A 117 11.43 1.90 -4.76
C ASN A 117 12.91 1.47 -5.00
N ASP A 118 13.84 2.09 -4.28
CA ASP A 118 15.27 1.79 -4.34
C ASP A 118 15.71 0.79 -3.25
N ASP A 119 14.81 -0.08 -2.80
CA ASP A 119 15.13 -1.11 -1.81
C ASP A 119 16.20 -2.08 -2.31
N ALA A 120 17.09 -2.51 -1.41
CA ALA A 120 18.14 -3.46 -1.73
C ALA A 120 17.53 -4.78 -2.22
N TYR A 121 17.98 -5.25 -3.38
CA TYR A 121 17.46 -6.44 -4.04
C TYR A 121 17.53 -7.68 -3.15
N GLY A 122 16.36 -8.32 -2.94
CA GLY A 122 16.25 -9.55 -2.16
C GLY A 122 16.54 -9.40 -0.67
N VAL A 123 16.42 -8.21 -0.11
CA VAL A 123 16.50 -7.98 1.33
C VAL A 123 15.08 -7.82 1.88
N TRP A 124 14.63 -8.80 2.67
CA TRP A 124 13.35 -8.76 3.33
C TRP A 124 13.51 -8.36 4.79
N ARG A 125 12.67 -7.44 5.25
CA ARG A 125 12.70 -6.91 6.63
C ARG A 125 11.54 -7.48 7.43
N TYR A 126 11.79 -7.81 8.68
CA TYR A 126 10.81 -8.29 9.66
C TYR A 126 11.10 -7.70 11.04
N VAL A 127 10.16 -7.81 11.96
CA VAL A 127 10.25 -7.19 13.29
C VAL A 127 10.43 -8.26 14.35
N VAL A 128 11.47 -8.11 15.18
CA VAL A 128 11.75 -8.94 16.35
C VAL A 128 11.99 -8.02 17.55
N ASN A 129 11.23 -8.19 18.63
CA ASN A 129 11.36 -7.39 19.84
C ASN A 129 11.40 -5.87 19.57
N ASP A 130 10.50 -5.38 18.70
CA ASP A 130 10.41 -3.99 18.26
C ASP A 130 11.62 -3.47 17.45
N HIS A 131 12.54 -4.35 17.05
CA HIS A 131 13.65 -4.01 16.15
C HIS A 131 13.44 -4.57 14.76
N ILE A 132 13.86 -3.80 13.74
CA ILE A 132 13.81 -4.26 12.35
C ILE A 132 15.07 -5.09 12.09
N GLU A 133 14.86 -6.35 11.76
CA GLU A 133 15.87 -7.26 11.25
C GLU A 133 15.70 -7.47 9.74
N ALA A 134 16.71 -8.03 9.11
CA ALA A 134 16.72 -8.27 7.68
C ALA A 134 17.29 -9.63 7.34
N ILE A 135 16.67 -10.28 6.35
CA ILE A 135 17.17 -11.52 5.76
C ILE A 135 17.42 -11.34 4.27
N LYS A 136 18.52 -11.89 3.78
CA LYS A 136 18.81 -11.98 2.35
C LYS A 136 18.16 -13.22 1.80
N VAL A 137 17.22 -13.05 0.87
CA VAL A 137 16.54 -14.15 0.16
C VAL A 137 17.03 -14.29 -1.28
N LYS A 138 16.87 -15.48 -1.85
CA LYS A 138 17.21 -15.79 -3.22
C LYS A 138 15.95 -15.94 -4.06
N GLY A 139 15.94 -15.36 -5.26
CA GLY A 139 14.81 -15.48 -6.18
C GLY A 139 15.24 -15.36 -7.62
N ALA A 140 14.80 -16.32 -8.44
CA ALA A 140 15.03 -16.29 -9.88
C ALA A 140 14.08 -15.34 -10.60
N LEU A 141 12.97 -14.97 -9.95
CA LEU A 141 11.91 -14.14 -10.52
C LEU A 141 11.81 -12.83 -9.74
N SER A 142 11.82 -11.72 -10.46
CA SER A 142 11.59 -10.40 -9.89
C SER A 142 10.88 -9.49 -10.87
N SER A 143 9.96 -8.66 -10.36
CA SER A 143 9.26 -7.65 -11.15
C SER A 143 8.97 -6.42 -10.30
N ASN A 144 8.82 -5.27 -10.93
CA ASN A 144 8.30 -4.04 -10.33
C ASN A 144 6.77 -3.97 -10.38
N ASP A 145 6.13 -4.92 -11.06
CA ASP A 145 4.67 -5.02 -11.14
C ASP A 145 4.15 -6.08 -10.14
N GLY A 146 3.27 -5.63 -9.24
CA GLY A 146 2.69 -6.46 -8.20
C GLY A 146 1.79 -7.58 -8.71
N ASP A 147 1.11 -7.40 -9.84
CA ASP A 147 0.22 -8.41 -10.41
C ASP A 147 1.03 -9.54 -11.05
N ILE A 148 2.18 -9.20 -11.65
CA ILE A 148 3.10 -10.20 -12.21
C ILE A 148 3.65 -11.10 -11.10
N VAL A 149 4.20 -10.51 -10.02
CA VAL A 149 4.77 -11.31 -8.92
C VAL A 149 3.72 -12.15 -8.20
N LEU A 150 2.50 -11.64 -8.07
CA LEU A 150 1.38 -12.38 -7.50
C LEU A 150 0.98 -13.57 -8.39
N ARG A 151 0.93 -13.40 -9.70
CA ARG A 151 0.66 -14.48 -10.64
C ARG A 151 1.70 -15.61 -10.51
N TRP A 152 2.97 -15.27 -10.46
CA TRP A 152 4.04 -16.26 -10.26
C TRP A 152 3.90 -17.04 -8.93
N ALA A 153 3.48 -16.35 -7.84
CA ALA A 153 3.23 -17.05 -6.58
C ALA A 153 2.06 -18.03 -6.69
N LEU A 154 0.96 -17.63 -7.35
CA LEU A 154 -0.21 -18.48 -7.62
C LEU A 154 0.15 -19.70 -8.49
N GLU A 155 1.08 -19.56 -9.41
CA GLU A 155 1.58 -20.62 -10.29
C GLU A 155 2.58 -21.56 -9.58
N GLY A 156 3.02 -21.24 -8.36
CA GLY A 156 3.89 -22.10 -7.55
C GLY A 156 5.38 -21.86 -7.74
N HIS A 157 5.77 -20.66 -8.14
CA HIS A 157 7.18 -20.35 -8.38
C HIS A 157 7.96 -19.96 -7.12
N GLY A 158 7.29 -19.61 -6.00
CA GLY A 158 8.00 -19.26 -4.79
C GLY A 158 7.14 -18.59 -3.72
N ILE A 159 7.81 -18.17 -2.65
CA ILE A 159 7.25 -17.38 -1.56
C ILE A 159 7.30 -15.89 -1.93
N LEU A 160 6.25 -15.15 -1.59
CA LEU A 160 6.10 -13.72 -1.88
C LEU A 160 5.69 -12.96 -0.62
N ILE A 161 6.18 -11.72 -0.44
CA ILE A 161 5.60 -10.75 0.50
C ILE A 161 4.55 -9.92 -0.24
N ARG A 162 3.34 -9.83 0.34
CA ARG A 162 2.24 -9.09 -0.28
C ARG A 162 1.36 -8.39 0.75
N SER A 163 0.70 -7.32 0.31
CA SER A 163 -0.28 -6.57 1.10
C SER A 163 -1.55 -7.38 1.35
N GLU A 164 -2.10 -7.25 2.55
CA GLU A 164 -3.32 -7.96 2.98
C GLU A 164 -4.51 -7.72 2.04
N TRP A 165 -4.73 -6.48 1.62
CA TRP A 165 -5.84 -6.12 0.74
C TRP A 165 -5.81 -6.89 -0.59
N ASP A 166 -4.64 -7.23 -1.09
CA ASP A 166 -4.45 -7.95 -2.35
C ASP A 166 -4.50 -9.48 -2.15
N LEU A 167 -4.04 -9.96 -0.99
CA LEU A 167 -4.02 -11.38 -0.66
C LEU A 167 -5.39 -11.95 -0.27
N ALA A 168 -6.25 -11.14 0.32
CA ALA A 168 -7.48 -11.57 0.99
C ALA A 168 -8.27 -12.61 0.21
N LYS A 169 -8.61 -12.30 -1.04
CA LYS A 169 -9.40 -13.19 -1.90
C LYS A 169 -8.70 -14.52 -2.24
N TYR A 170 -7.38 -14.54 -2.29
CA TYR A 170 -6.60 -15.73 -2.63
C TYR A 170 -6.40 -16.65 -1.42
N VAL A 171 -6.27 -16.06 -0.22
CA VAL A 171 -6.20 -16.82 1.03
C VAL A 171 -7.57 -17.42 1.33
N GLN A 172 -8.66 -16.65 1.22
CA GLN A 172 -10.03 -17.14 1.42
C GLN A 172 -10.41 -18.27 0.45
N SER A 173 -9.93 -18.20 -0.79
CA SER A 173 -10.18 -19.25 -1.79
C SER A 173 -9.20 -20.44 -1.73
N GLY A 174 -8.25 -20.45 -0.78
CA GLY A 174 -7.23 -21.51 -0.64
C GLY A 174 -6.19 -21.54 -1.77
N ARG A 175 -6.16 -20.53 -2.64
CA ARG A 175 -5.18 -20.44 -3.73
C ARG A 175 -3.79 -19.98 -3.27
N LEU A 176 -3.72 -19.30 -2.13
CA LEU A 176 -2.51 -18.97 -1.41
C LEU A 176 -2.68 -19.33 0.06
N ASN A 177 -1.63 -19.84 0.68
CA ASN A 177 -1.52 -20.05 2.11
C ASN A 177 -0.55 -19.02 2.70
N LEU A 178 -0.83 -18.57 3.91
CA LEU A 178 0.12 -17.78 4.66
C LEU A 178 1.31 -18.64 5.08
N VAL A 179 2.48 -18.07 4.98
CA VAL A 179 3.74 -18.67 5.39
C VAL A 179 4.28 -17.85 6.56
N LEU A 180 4.74 -18.52 7.63
CA LEU A 180 5.22 -17.84 8.85
C LEU A 180 4.22 -16.79 9.34
N PRO A 181 2.95 -17.15 9.61
CA PRO A 181 1.87 -16.18 9.85
C PRO A 181 2.10 -15.30 11.09
N ASN A 182 2.94 -15.74 12.04
CA ASN A 182 3.30 -14.99 13.24
C ASN A 182 4.46 -14.00 13.02
N THR A 183 5.08 -14.00 11.85
CA THR A 183 6.17 -13.06 11.54
C THR A 183 5.58 -11.68 11.26
N VAL A 184 5.98 -10.70 12.05
CA VAL A 184 5.57 -9.32 11.86
C VAL A 184 6.45 -8.67 10.81
N LEU A 185 5.85 -8.20 9.73
CA LEU A 185 6.54 -7.40 8.71
C LEU A 185 6.32 -5.91 9.00
N PRO A 186 7.28 -5.03 8.66
CA PRO A 186 7.10 -3.60 8.78
C PRO A 186 5.83 -3.15 8.05
N SER A 187 5.04 -2.29 8.68
CA SER A 187 3.84 -1.71 8.06
C SER A 187 4.19 -0.98 6.77
N ALA A 188 3.28 -1.04 5.82
CA ALA A 188 3.35 -0.26 4.59
C ALA A 188 1.99 0.42 4.36
N ASP A 189 1.61 1.29 5.30
CA ASP A 189 0.34 2.02 5.24
C ASP A 189 0.24 2.84 3.95
N LEU A 190 -0.98 3.11 3.52
CA LEU A 190 -1.25 3.91 2.33
C LEU A 190 -1.36 5.38 2.69
N TYR A 191 -0.59 6.19 1.98
CA TYR A 191 -0.57 7.65 2.16
C TYR A 191 -0.91 8.38 0.88
N VAL A 192 -1.51 9.56 1.03
CA VAL A 192 -1.48 10.61 0.02
C VAL A 192 -0.38 11.60 0.39
N TYR A 193 0.58 11.77 -0.50
CA TYR A 193 1.64 12.76 -0.42
C TYR A 193 1.34 13.94 -1.34
N TYR A 194 1.55 15.16 -0.87
CA TYR A 194 1.31 16.36 -1.66
C TYR A 194 2.22 17.51 -1.20
N PRO A 195 2.61 18.42 -2.10
CA PRO A 195 3.30 19.64 -1.72
C PRO A 195 2.44 20.46 -0.77
N ARG A 196 3.03 21.08 0.25
CA ARG A 196 2.30 21.85 1.27
C ARG A 196 1.36 22.89 0.68
N GLN A 197 1.72 23.50 -0.44
CA GLN A 197 0.92 24.51 -1.13
C GLN A 197 -0.29 23.91 -1.87
N THR A 198 -0.22 22.69 -2.35
CA THR A 198 -1.30 22.02 -3.10
C THR A 198 -2.55 21.81 -2.25
N ASN A 199 -2.40 21.56 -0.94
CA ASN A 199 -3.54 21.37 -0.04
C ASN A 199 -4.44 22.63 0.06
N GLN A 200 -4.01 23.76 -0.49
CA GLN A 200 -4.81 25.00 -0.52
C GLN A 200 -5.85 25.01 -1.67
N THR A 201 -5.71 24.14 -2.68
CA THR A 201 -6.65 24.06 -3.79
C THR A 201 -7.91 23.26 -3.42
N ALA A 202 -9.09 23.74 -3.81
CA ALA A 202 -10.37 23.10 -3.51
C ALA A 202 -10.44 21.68 -4.09
N ARG A 203 -9.96 21.48 -5.34
CA ARG A 203 -9.94 20.17 -6.00
C ARG A 203 -9.06 19.13 -5.29
N ALA A 204 -7.87 19.54 -4.83
CA ALA A 204 -6.96 18.62 -4.12
C ALA A 204 -7.54 18.21 -2.76
N ARG A 205 -8.08 19.16 -1.98
CA ARG A 205 -8.77 18.85 -0.72
C ARG A 205 -9.95 17.91 -0.93
N ALA A 206 -10.80 18.21 -1.91
CA ALA A 206 -11.97 17.41 -2.21
C ALA A 206 -11.59 15.95 -2.56
N PHE A 207 -10.54 15.74 -3.35
CA PHE A 207 -10.08 14.40 -3.70
C PHE A 207 -9.45 13.67 -2.50
N ILE A 208 -8.63 14.33 -1.69
CA ILE A 208 -8.06 13.74 -0.47
C ILE A 208 -9.17 13.34 0.50
N ASP A 209 -10.16 14.20 0.75
CA ASP A 209 -11.28 13.90 1.63
C ASP A 209 -12.17 12.78 1.07
N PHE A 210 -12.38 12.76 -0.24
CA PHE A 210 -13.06 11.67 -0.93
C PHE A 210 -12.36 10.32 -0.70
N LEU A 211 -11.04 10.25 -0.88
CA LEU A 211 -10.26 9.04 -0.62
C LEU A 211 -10.33 8.63 0.85
N VAL A 212 -10.13 9.58 1.78
CA VAL A 212 -10.20 9.29 3.22
C VAL A 212 -11.54 8.68 3.58
N ASN A 213 -12.65 9.26 3.13
CA ASN A 213 -13.99 8.74 3.40
C ASN A 213 -14.19 7.34 2.79
N ARG A 214 -13.62 7.08 1.60
CA ARG A 214 -13.74 5.80 0.92
C ARG A 214 -12.98 4.68 1.63
N PHE A 215 -11.81 4.98 2.18
CA PHE A 215 -10.97 4.01 2.90
C PHE A 215 -11.25 3.94 4.41
N GLN A 216 -12.12 4.80 4.96
CA GLN A 216 -12.61 4.68 6.35
C GLN A 216 -13.67 3.59 6.52
N ALA A 217 -14.35 3.18 5.45
CA ALA A 217 -15.18 1.98 5.50
C ALA A 217 -14.29 0.79 5.90
N PRO A 218 -14.68 -0.02 6.91
CA PRO A 218 -13.82 -1.10 7.37
C PRO A 218 -13.55 -2.04 6.20
N PHE A 219 -12.29 -2.07 5.78
CA PHE A 219 -11.79 -3.18 4.98
C PHE A 219 -11.96 -4.41 5.87
N THR A 220 -12.76 -5.38 5.42
CA THR A 220 -12.92 -6.64 6.17
C THR A 220 -11.54 -7.31 6.18
N PRO A 221 -10.82 -7.33 7.31
CA PRO A 221 -9.53 -7.98 7.36
C PRO A 221 -9.73 -9.44 6.97
N VAL A 222 -8.76 -10.01 6.28
CA VAL A 222 -8.68 -11.46 6.18
C VAL A 222 -8.59 -11.96 7.61
N ASP A 223 -9.53 -12.80 8.01
CA ASP A 223 -9.37 -13.59 9.21
C ASP A 223 -8.21 -14.57 8.94
N VAL A 224 -7.03 -14.14 9.30
CA VAL A 224 -5.79 -14.91 9.14
C VAL A 224 -5.62 -15.89 10.30
N GLY A 225 -6.66 -16.09 11.14
CA GLY A 225 -6.61 -16.99 12.30
C GLY A 225 -5.59 -16.55 13.36
N ILE A 226 -5.10 -15.32 13.28
CA ILE A 226 -4.18 -14.75 14.26
C ILE A 226 -4.98 -13.90 15.22
N GLU A 227 -5.31 -14.44 16.39
CA GLU A 227 -5.81 -13.63 17.50
C GLU A 227 -4.89 -12.44 17.73
N ALA A 228 -5.47 -11.25 17.73
CA ALA A 228 -4.77 -9.99 18.01
C ALA A 228 -4.20 -10.04 19.43
N ARG A 229 -3.00 -10.60 19.62
CA ARG A 229 -2.28 -10.54 20.88
C ARG A 229 -1.81 -9.09 21.13
N GLY A 230 -2.52 -8.43 22.07
CA GLY A 230 -1.91 -7.44 22.93
C GLY A 230 -2.09 -5.97 22.61
N ARG A 231 -3.32 -5.44 22.66
CA ARG A 231 -3.50 -4.09 23.22
C ARG A 231 -3.52 -4.20 24.76
N LYS A 232 -2.37 -4.24 25.41
CA LYS A 232 -2.30 -3.96 26.84
C LYS A 232 -2.78 -2.52 27.08
N LYS A 233 -3.99 -2.37 27.63
CA LYS A 233 -4.44 -1.15 28.28
C LYS A 233 -3.41 -0.79 29.36
N ARG A 234 -2.74 0.32 29.20
CA ARG A 234 -2.09 0.98 30.34
C ARG A 234 -3.23 1.47 31.25
N SER A 235 -3.55 0.69 32.28
CA SER A 235 -4.39 1.16 33.36
C SER A 235 -3.57 2.21 34.13
N SER A 236 -4.11 3.42 34.16
CA SER A 236 -3.74 4.43 35.14
C SER A 236 -3.89 3.85 36.53
N ARG A 237 -2.85 3.85 37.30
CA ARG A 237 -2.92 3.82 38.77
C ARG A 237 -2.44 5.18 39.27
N SER A 238 -3.33 5.72 40.06
CA SER A 238 -3.26 6.85 41.01
C SER A 238 -1.90 7.30 41.43
#